data_fee6a91f9030e68e341c05030921cb14
#
_entry.id   fee6a91f9030e68e341c05030921cb14
#
_cell.length_a   1.000
_cell.length_b   1.000
_cell.length_c   1.000
_cell.angle_alpha   90.00
_cell.angle_beta   90.00
_cell.angle_gamma   90.00
#
_symmetry.space_group_name_H-M   'P 1'
#
loop_
_entity.id
_entity.type
_entity.pdbx_description
1 polymer ?
#
loop_
_entity_poly.entity_id
_entity_poly.type
_entity_poly.pdbx_seq_one_letter_code
_entity_poly.pdbx_strand_id
1 'polypeptide(L)'
;SAMFRNLCQALGIELIINEVGNARAKGQVEQAHNIVECEFESGLKLERAESLEHINGRVGEWMRAFNATAIHSRHRRTRYGVWMLIKPEQLRIAPPAEVCREMATSAPELRKVNTLLQVSYRGALYDVSGVPSVMVNEKLLIARNPWRDAESAQAVLRDDNGHQTLYVIERLDVDQFGFVEGA
;
A
#
# COMPACT_ATOMS: atom_id res chain seq x y z
N SER A 1 -0.02 3.84 8.69
CA SER A 1 0.82 4.72 7.84
C SER A 1 -0.06 5.76 7.14
N ALA A 2 0.51 6.91 6.76
CA ALA A 2 -0.21 7.95 6.03
C ALA A 2 -0.74 7.43 4.68
N MET A 3 0.06 6.63 3.97
CA MET A 3 -0.34 5.98 2.73
C MET A 3 -1.64 5.17 2.87
N PHE A 4 -1.75 4.37 3.93
CA PHE A 4 -2.96 3.57 4.19
C PHE A 4 -4.18 4.45 4.48
N ARG A 5 -4.00 5.54 5.22
CA ARG A 5 -5.09 6.51 5.47
C ARG A 5 -5.56 7.19 4.19
N ASN A 6 -4.61 7.61 3.33
CA ASN A 6 -4.94 8.23 2.04
C ASN A 6 -5.70 7.27 1.14
N LEU A 7 -5.28 6.01 1.08
CA LEU A 7 -5.99 4.96 0.33
C LEU A 7 -7.40 4.74 0.87
N CYS A 8 -7.57 4.60 2.18
CA CYS A 8 -8.88 4.45 2.81
C CYS A 8 -9.79 5.65 2.47
N GLN A 9 -9.27 6.88 2.60
CA GLN A 9 -10.02 8.09 2.28
C GLN A 9 -10.43 8.15 0.80
N ALA A 10 -9.51 7.84 -0.12
CA ALA A 10 -9.79 7.82 -1.56
C ALA A 10 -10.85 6.77 -1.94
N LEU A 11 -10.87 5.64 -1.24
CA LEU A 11 -11.85 4.57 -1.45
C LEU A 11 -13.15 4.75 -0.64
N GLY A 12 -13.30 5.83 0.14
CA GLY A 12 -14.44 6.06 1.01
C GLY A 12 -14.56 5.01 2.12
N ILE A 13 -13.43 4.47 2.58
CA ILE A 13 -13.36 3.50 3.69
C ILE A 13 -13.16 4.27 4.99
N GLU A 14 -14.05 4.07 5.95
CA GLU A 14 -13.91 4.60 7.29
C GLU A 14 -12.83 3.83 8.05
N LEU A 15 -11.80 4.54 8.51
CA LEU A 15 -10.71 3.95 9.29
C LEU A 15 -10.98 4.14 10.77
N ILE A 16 -11.38 3.07 11.45
CA ILE A 16 -11.58 3.03 12.90
C ILE A 16 -10.28 2.61 13.58
N ILE A 17 -9.74 3.47 14.42
CA ILE A 17 -8.52 3.20 15.19
C ILE A 17 -8.93 2.85 16.63
N ASN A 18 -8.53 1.66 17.08
CA ASN A 18 -8.75 1.23 18.44
C ASN A 18 -7.98 2.12 19.44
N GLU A 19 -8.58 2.33 20.62
CA GLU A 19 -7.91 3.01 21.70
C GLU A 19 -6.64 2.27 22.13
N VAL A 20 -5.64 3.03 22.56
CA VAL A 20 -4.38 2.48 23.07
C VAL A 20 -4.68 1.66 24.34
N GLY A 21 -4.18 0.42 24.39
CA GLY A 21 -4.41 -0.48 25.55
C GLY A 21 -5.67 -1.35 25.44
N ASN A 22 -6.56 -1.13 24.47
CA ASN A 22 -7.73 -1.98 24.25
C ASN A 22 -7.38 -3.25 23.45
N ALA A 23 -6.72 -4.21 24.10
CA ALA A 23 -6.34 -5.48 23.47
C ALA A 23 -7.56 -6.31 23.03
N ARG A 24 -8.70 -6.22 23.73
CA ARG A 24 -9.92 -6.97 23.39
C ARG A 24 -10.48 -6.65 22.01
N ALA A 25 -10.27 -5.43 21.51
CA ALA A 25 -10.69 -5.04 20.18
C ALA A 25 -9.94 -5.81 19.05
N LYS A 26 -8.80 -6.44 19.36
CA LYS A 26 -7.99 -7.25 18.43
C LYS A 26 -8.26 -8.76 18.52
N GLY A 27 -9.06 -9.22 19.47
CA GLY A 27 -9.24 -10.66 19.75
C GLY A 27 -9.68 -11.46 18.52
N GLN A 28 -10.46 -10.89 17.59
CA GLN A 28 -10.85 -11.60 16.36
C GLN A 28 -9.67 -11.79 15.40
N VAL A 29 -8.77 -10.80 15.30
CA VAL A 29 -7.56 -10.92 14.46
C VAL A 29 -6.58 -11.90 15.06
N GLU A 30 -6.39 -11.86 16.39
CA GLU A 30 -5.53 -12.80 17.11
C GLU A 30 -6.03 -14.23 16.97
N GLN A 31 -7.35 -14.44 17.06
CA GLN A 31 -7.94 -15.76 16.81
C GLN A 31 -7.75 -16.20 15.36
N ALA A 32 -7.86 -15.31 14.39
CA ALA A 32 -7.59 -15.63 12.99
C ALA A 32 -6.14 -16.06 12.76
N HIS A 33 -5.16 -15.36 13.38
CA HIS A 33 -3.75 -15.76 13.33
C HIS A 33 -3.55 -17.16 13.94
N ASN A 34 -4.12 -17.43 15.12
CA ASN A 34 -4.02 -18.74 15.76
C ASN A 34 -4.60 -19.87 14.89
N ILE A 35 -5.68 -19.61 14.16
CA ILE A 35 -6.24 -20.59 13.21
C ILE A 35 -5.24 -20.87 12.07
N VAL A 36 -4.61 -19.83 11.51
CA VAL A 36 -3.59 -19.99 10.45
C VAL A 36 -2.40 -20.81 10.99
N GLU A 37 -1.89 -20.46 12.15
CA GLU A 37 -0.77 -21.17 12.79
C GLU A 37 -1.09 -22.65 13.06
N CYS A 38 -2.26 -22.92 13.65
CA CYS A 38 -2.63 -24.29 14.04
C CYS A 38 -3.07 -25.16 12.87
N GLU A 39 -3.79 -24.63 11.90
CA GLU A 39 -4.40 -25.43 10.84
C GLU A 39 -3.59 -25.42 9.54
N PHE A 40 -2.91 -24.33 9.21
CA PHE A 40 -2.12 -24.22 7.98
C PHE A 40 -0.62 -24.39 8.22
N GLU A 41 -0.02 -23.57 9.08
CA GLU A 41 1.44 -23.57 9.27
C GLU A 41 1.93 -24.86 9.92
N SER A 42 1.13 -25.48 10.80
CA SER A 42 1.47 -26.77 11.36
C SER A 42 1.62 -27.87 10.29
N GLY A 43 0.82 -27.81 9.22
CA GLY A 43 0.91 -28.70 8.07
C GLY A 43 2.19 -28.52 7.25
N LEU A 44 2.75 -27.30 7.21
CA LEU A 44 4.02 -27.03 6.53
C LEU A 44 5.22 -27.70 7.19
N LYS A 45 5.11 -28.10 8.46
CA LYS A 45 6.15 -28.86 9.16
C LYS A 45 6.25 -30.30 8.64
N LEU A 46 5.15 -30.84 8.16
CA LEU A 46 5.08 -32.20 7.59
C LEU A 46 5.43 -32.22 6.12
N GLU A 47 4.97 -31.23 5.40
CA GLU A 47 5.23 -31.03 3.97
C GLU A 47 5.85 -29.65 3.75
N ARG A 48 7.17 -29.62 3.59
CA ARG A 48 7.88 -28.36 3.34
C ARG A 48 7.49 -27.80 1.99
N ALA A 49 7.29 -26.48 1.95
CA ALA A 49 7.12 -25.78 0.71
C ALA A 49 8.47 -25.61 0.00
N GLU A 50 8.46 -25.83 -1.31
CA GLU A 50 9.65 -25.77 -2.15
C GLU A 50 9.99 -24.35 -2.63
N SER A 51 8.98 -23.45 -2.66
CA SER A 51 9.11 -22.06 -3.10
C SER A 51 8.04 -21.17 -2.46
N LEU A 52 8.22 -19.86 -2.58
CA LEU A 52 7.22 -18.86 -2.17
C LEU A 52 5.92 -19.01 -2.96
N GLU A 53 6.00 -19.32 -4.25
CA GLU A 53 4.84 -19.55 -5.11
C GLU A 53 4.05 -20.79 -4.64
N HIS A 54 4.77 -21.87 -4.26
CA HIS A 54 4.16 -23.08 -3.72
C HIS A 54 3.43 -22.80 -2.40
N ILE A 55 4.02 -22.01 -1.48
CA ILE A 55 3.33 -21.58 -0.24
C ILE A 55 2.07 -20.78 -0.57
N ASN A 56 2.16 -19.80 -1.46
CA ASN A 56 1.03 -18.96 -1.84
C ASN A 56 -0.11 -19.76 -2.49
N GLY A 57 0.21 -20.74 -3.30
CA GLY A 57 -0.75 -21.69 -3.86
C GLY A 57 -1.49 -22.46 -2.76
N ARG A 58 -0.74 -23.10 -1.85
CA ARG A 58 -1.27 -23.90 -0.73
C ARG A 58 -2.13 -23.07 0.22
N VAL A 59 -1.67 -21.87 0.60
CA VAL A 59 -2.48 -21.00 1.47
C VAL A 59 -3.78 -20.56 0.79
N GLY A 60 -3.74 -20.31 -0.51
CA GLY A 60 -4.93 -19.96 -1.29
C GLY A 60 -5.96 -21.10 -1.32
N GLU A 61 -5.51 -22.33 -1.50
CA GLU A 61 -6.37 -23.53 -1.48
C GLU A 61 -6.94 -23.79 -0.09
N TRP A 62 -6.10 -23.73 0.93
CA TRP A 62 -6.52 -23.89 2.32
C TRP A 62 -7.55 -22.82 2.71
N MET A 63 -7.33 -21.54 2.38
CA MET A 63 -8.27 -20.46 2.68
C MET A 63 -9.63 -20.67 2.01
N ARG A 64 -9.65 -21.10 0.74
CA ARG A 64 -10.91 -21.41 0.04
C ARG A 64 -11.66 -22.54 0.73
N ALA A 65 -10.97 -23.64 1.03
CA ALA A 65 -11.54 -24.78 1.72
C ALA A 65 -12.07 -24.40 3.11
N PHE A 66 -11.25 -23.71 3.90
CA PHE A 66 -11.62 -23.26 5.24
C PHE A 66 -12.84 -22.33 5.25
N ASN A 67 -12.90 -21.37 4.36
CA ASN A 67 -14.04 -20.44 4.27
C ASN A 67 -15.33 -21.13 3.79
N ALA A 68 -15.20 -22.19 3.01
CA ALA A 68 -16.35 -22.96 2.51
C ALA A 68 -16.88 -24.01 3.50
N THR A 69 -16.02 -24.55 4.36
CA THR A 69 -16.38 -25.73 5.17
C THR A 69 -16.40 -25.46 6.69
N ALA A 70 -15.51 -24.62 7.21
CA ALA A 70 -15.39 -24.36 8.63
C ALA A 70 -16.60 -23.60 9.19
N ILE A 71 -17.36 -24.25 10.07
CA ILE A 71 -18.57 -23.70 10.69
C ILE A 71 -18.18 -22.84 11.89
N HIS A 72 -18.58 -21.59 11.88
CA HIS A 72 -18.35 -20.67 12.99
C HIS A 72 -19.30 -20.95 14.16
N SER A 73 -18.79 -21.07 15.39
CA SER A 73 -19.54 -21.47 16.58
C SER A 73 -20.73 -20.57 16.90
N ARG A 74 -20.60 -19.25 16.72
CA ARG A 74 -21.62 -18.26 17.10
C ARG A 74 -22.84 -18.28 16.18
N HIS A 75 -22.65 -18.24 14.85
CA HIS A 75 -23.74 -18.12 13.89
C HIS A 75 -24.04 -19.40 13.12
N ARG A 76 -23.31 -20.50 13.39
CA ARG A 76 -23.52 -21.86 12.84
C ARG A 76 -23.54 -21.92 11.31
N ARG A 77 -22.78 -21.02 10.68
CA ARG A 77 -22.60 -20.94 9.23
C ARG A 77 -21.13 -20.90 8.88
N THR A 78 -20.82 -21.27 7.65
CA THR A 78 -19.48 -21.05 7.09
C THR A 78 -19.28 -19.57 6.76
N ARG A 79 -18.03 -19.13 6.64
CA ARG A 79 -17.72 -17.74 6.24
C ARG A 79 -18.28 -17.41 4.87
N TYR A 80 -18.17 -18.35 3.93
CA TYR A 80 -18.78 -18.22 2.61
C TYR A 80 -20.32 -18.11 2.70
N GLY A 81 -20.96 -18.93 3.55
CA GLY A 81 -22.41 -18.86 3.76
C GLY A 81 -22.88 -17.53 4.36
N VAL A 82 -22.06 -16.86 5.18
CA VAL A 82 -22.36 -15.50 5.66
C VAL A 82 -22.14 -14.46 4.56
N TRP A 83 -21.06 -14.60 3.79
CA TRP A 83 -20.77 -13.72 2.66
C TRP A 83 -21.92 -13.68 1.64
N MET A 84 -22.50 -14.82 1.35
CA MET A 84 -23.65 -14.93 0.42
C MET A 84 -24.95 -14.24 0.91
N LEU A 85 -24.98 -13.78 2.16
CA LEU A 85 -26.10 -12.99 2.69
C LEU A 85 -25.97 -11.49 2.41
N ILE A 86 -24.82 -11.05 1.90
CA ILE A 86 -24.60 -9.64 1.53
C ILE A 86 -25.51 -9.33 0.34
N LYS A 87 -26.32 -8.29 0.49
CA LYS A 87 -27.21 -7.85 -0.57
C LYS A 87 -26.46 -7.02 -1.61
N PRO A 88 -26.88 -7.03 -2.88
CA PRO A 88 -26.25 -6.23 -3.93
C PRO A 88 -26.10 -4.75 -3.57
N GLU A 89 -27.07 -4.17 -2.85
CA GLU A 89 -27.05 -2.76 -2.45
C GLU A 89 -25.96 -2.44 -1.40
N GLN A 90 -25.44 -3.46 -0.73
CA GLN A 90 -24.37 -3.34 0.26
C GLN A 90 -22.98 -3.49 -0.39
N LEU A 91 -22.93 -3.98 -1.62
CA LEU A 91 -21.68 -4.17 -2.33
C LEU A 91 -21.23 -2.86 -2.97
N ARG A 92 -19.95 -2.57 -2.82
CA ARG A 92 -19.25 -1.54 -3.59
C ARG A 92 -18.28 -2.20 -4.54
N ILE A 93 -18.33 -1.78 -5.80
CA ILE A 93 -17.35 -2.24 -6.79
C ILE A 93 -16.03 -1.51 -6.48
N ALA A 94 -14.99 -2.28 -6.16
CA ALA A 94 -13.66 -1.72 -5.99
C ALA A 94 -13.14 -1.18 -7.33
N PRO A 95 -12.41 -0.05 -7.34
CA PRO A 95 -11.69 0.37 -8.53
C PRO A 95 -10.72 -0.72 -9.01
N PRO A 96 -10.33 -0.71 -10.29
CA PRO A 96 -9.28 -1.61 -10.79
C PRO A 96 -8.01 -1.53 -9.96
N ALA A 97 -7.27 -2.64 -9.88
CA ALA A 97 -6.07 -2.74 -9.05
C ALA A 97 -5.02 -1.67 -9.40
N GLU A 98 -4.91 -1.31 -10.66
CA GLU A 98 -4.03 -0.25 -11.16
C GLU A 98 -4.39 1.11 -10.55
N VAL A 99 -5.67 1.45 -10.50
CA VAL A 99 -6.16 2.69 -9.89
C VAL A 99 -5.87 2.72 -8.40
N CYS A 100 -6.10 1.60 -7.69
CA CYS A 100 -5.77 1.48 -6.27
C CYS A 100 -4.26 1.63 -6.02
N ARG A 101 -3.42 1.09 -6.88
CA ARG A 101 -1.96 1.24 -6.81
C ARG A 101 -1.53 2.69 -6.99
N GLU A 102 -2.11 3.41 -7.95
CA GLU A 102 -1.82 4.84 -8.15
C GLU A 102 -2.19 5.71 -6.94
N MET A 103 -3.26 5.36 -6.23
CA MET A 103 -3.69 6.06 -5.01
C MET A 103 -2.79 5.79 -3.79
N ALA A 104 -1.97 4.73 -3.83
CA ALA A 104 -1.15 4.29 -2.70
C ALA A 104 0.16 5.08 -2.56
N THR A 105 0.09 6.40 -2.54
CA THR A 105 1.25 7.28 -2.36
C THR A 105 1.61 7.48 -0.89
N SER A 106 2.90 7.63 -0.60
CA SER A 106 3.37 8.03 0.73
C SER A 106 2.90 9.43 1.09
N ALA A 107 2.97 9.81 2.38
CA ALA A 107 2.80 11.21 2.75
C ALA A 107 3.85 12.07 2.03
N PRO A 108 3.45 13.17 1.36
CA PRO A 108 4.39 14.05 0.73
C PRO A 108 5.32 14.73 1.74
N GLU A 109 6.58 14.85 1.38
CA GLU A 109 7.60 15.54 2.18
C GLU A 109 8.11 16.76 1.42
N LEU A 110 8.25 17.91 2.10
CA LEU A 110 8.82 19.10 1.49
C LEU A 110 10.32 18.92 1.24
N ARG A 111 10.75 19.16 0.01
CA ARG A 111 12.15 19.15 -0.42
C ARG A 111 12.49 20.44 -1.15
N LYS A 112 13.69 20.94 -0.93
CA LYS A 112 14.18 22.17 -1.59
C LYS A 112 14.76 21.81 -2.95
N VAL A 113 14.37 22.56 -3.97
CA VAL A 113 14.91 22.46 -5.32
C VAL A 113 16.27 23.14 -5.37
N ASN A 114 17.29 22.45 -5.89
CA ASN A 114 18.64 22.99 -6.04
C ASN A 114 18.77 23.85 -7.34
N THR A 115 19.95 24.38 -7.58
CA THR A 115 20.24 25.23 -8.76
C THR A 115 20.18 24.48 -10.10
N LEU A 116 20.24 23.17 -10.08
CA LEU A 116 20.16 22.29 -11.26
C LEU A 116 18.76 21.71 -11.47
N LEU A 117 17.73 22.29 -10.80
CA LEU A 117 16.34 21.77 -10.80
C LEU A 117 16.25 20.29 -10.35
N GLN A 118 16.92 19.96 -9.28
CA GLN A 118 16.92 18.62 -8.68
C GLN A 118 16.51 18.69 -7.22
N VAL A 119 15.94 17.59 -6.71
CA VAL A 119 15.58 17.41 -5.30
C VAL A 119 16.22 16.16 -4.71
N SER A 120 16.75 16.27 -3.49
CA SER A 120 17.20 15.11 -2.73
C SER A 120 16.04 14.52 -1.93
N TYR A 121 15.74 13.25 -2.11
CA TYR A 121 14.67 12.56 -1.41
C TYR A 121 15.08 11.11 -1.11
N ARG A 122 15.02 10.74 0.18
CA ARG A 122 15.36 9.39 0.67
C ARG A 122 16.71 8.85 0.21
N GLY A 123 17.72 9.72 0.19
CA GLY A 123 19.10 9.34 -0.17
C GLY A 123 19.36 9.23 -1.68
N ALA A 124 18.39 9.60 -2.52
CA ALA A 124 18.56 9.68 -3.96
C ALA A 124 18.31 11.10 -4.48
N LEU A 125 18.80 11.41 -5.67
CA LEU A 125 18.61 12.67 -6.37
C LEU A 125 17.62 12.46 -7.52
N TYR A 126 16.68 13.40 -7.69
CA TYR A 126 15.62 13.33 -8.70
C TYR A 126 15.58 14.60 -9.52
N ASP A 127 15.37 14.46 -10.84
CA ASP A 127 15.17 15.58 -11.75
C ASP A 127 13.73 16.13 -11.64
N VAL A 128 13.59 17.41 -11.42
CA VAL A 128 12.28 18.10 -11.38
C VAL A 128 12.12 19.14 -12.48
N SER A 129 13.02 19.18 -13.47
CA SER A 129 12.98 20.13 -14.59
C SER A 129 11.71 19.99 -15.43
N GLY A 130 11.15 18.77 -15.51
CA GLY A 130 9.88 18.50 -16.21
C GLY A 130 8.61 18.87 -15.41
N VAL A 131 8.74 19.32 -14.17
CA VAL A 131 7.57 19.70 -13.35
C VAL A 131 7.18 21.15 -13.67
N PRO A 132 5.90 21.41 -14.01
CA PRO A 132 5.48 22.77 -14.39
C PRO A 132 5.73 23.81 -13.30
N SER A 133 6.20 24.98 -13.72
CA SER A 133 6.40 26.17 -12.87
C SER A 133 7.38 25.97 -11.69
N VAL A 134 8.19 24.92 -11.70
CA VAL A 134 9.18 24.71 -10.67
C VAL A 134 10.32 25.72 -10.76
N MET A 135 10.74 26.27 -9.62
CA MET A 135 11.81 27.27 -9.54
C MET A 135 12.93 26.82 -8.60
N VAL A 136 14.13 27.32 -8.89
CA VAL A 136 15.31 27.13 -8.03
C VAL A 136 15.04 27.71 -6.63
N ASN A 137 15.47 26.99 -5.59
CA ASN A 137 15.25 27.30 -4.19
C ASN A 137 13.80 27.17 -3.68
N GLU A 138 12.86 26.83 -4.53
CA GLU A 138 11.49 26.53 -4.14
C GLU A 138 11.43 25.25 -3.28
N LYS A 139 10.36 25.13 -2.50
CA LYS A 139 10.05 23.92 -1.74
C LYS A 139 8.95 23.15 -2.46
N LEU A 140 9.28 21.95 -2.93
CA LEU A 140 8.39 21.07 -3.64
C LEU A 140 7.98 19.88 -2.76
N LEU A 141 6.72 19.50 -2.81
CA LEU A 141 6.23 18.30 -2.13
C LEU A 141 6.60 17.07 -2.96
N ILE A 142 7.34 16.14 -2.37
CA ILE A 142 7.76 14.89 -3.00
C ILE A 142 7.17 13.72 -2.25
N ALA A 143 6.58 12.78 -2.98
CA ALA A 143 6.02 11.54 -2.48
C ALA A 143 6.61 10.34 -3.22
N ARG A 144 6.43 9.15 -2.67
CA ARG A 144 6.77 7.89 -3.32
C ARG A 144 5.53 7.01 -3.38
N ASN A 145 5.35 6.37 -4.52
CA ASN A 145 4.40 5.28 -4.66
C ASN A 145 5.17 3.94 -4.64
N PRO A 146 5.03 3.10 -3.59
CA PRO A 146 5.77 1.85 -3.46
C PRO A 146 5.38 0.79 -4.50
N TRP A 147 4.29 1.00 -5.24
CA TRP A 147 3.81 0.11 -6.31
C TRP A 147 4.35 0.49 -7.70
N ARG A 148 4.99 1.67 -7.82
CA ARG A 148 5.81 2.03 -8.96
C ARG A 148 7.24 1.51 -8.74
N ASP A 149 8.08 1.61 -9.76
CA ASP A 149 9.48 1.21 -9.65
C ASP A 149 10.21 1.98 -8.53
N ALA A 150 11.33 1.43 -8.08
CA ALA A 150 12.13 2.01 -7.00
C ALA A 150 12.89 3.27 -7.45
N GLU A 151 13.01 3.48 -8.76
CA GLU A 151 13.80 4.55 -9.38
C GLU A 151 12.98 5.83 -9.60
N SER A 152 11.66 5.78 -9.36
CA SER A 152 10.80 6.96 -9.51
C SER A 152 10.27 7.50 -8.19
N ALA A 153 10.03 8.83 -8.16
CA ALA A 153 9.26 9.52 -7.13
C ALA A 153 8.19 10.38 -7.82
N GLN A 154 7.39 11.09 -7.05
CA GLN A 154 6.31 11.93 -7.56
C GLN A 154 6.40 13.32 -6.94
N ALA A 155 6.44 14.35 -7.76
CA ALA A 155 6.22 15.72 -7.33
C ALA A 155 4.70 15.97 -7.23
N VAL A 156 4.27 16.54 -6.11
CA VAL A 156 2.86 16.81 -5.81
C VAL A 156 2.61 18.31 -5.90
N LEU A 157 1.93 18.73 -6.93
CA LEU A 157 1.46 20.11 -7.07
C LEU A 157 0.02 20.20 -6.55
N ARG A 158 -0.31 21.35 -5.92
CA ARG A 158 -1.67 21.65 -5.49
C ARG A 158 -2.12 22.94 -6.14
N ASP A 159 -3.28 22.93 -6.75
CA ASP A 159 -3.92 24.13 -7.23
C ASP A 159 -4.62 24.91 -6.10
N ASP A 160 -5.11 26.11 -6.43
CA ASP A 160 -5.81 26.99 -5.48
C ASP A 160 -7.12 26.37 -4.95
N ASN A 161 -7.68 25.39 -5.63
CA ASN A 161 -8.87 24.64 -5.23
C ASN A 161 -8.54 23.39 -4.39
N GLY A 162 -7.25 23.13 -4.15
CA GLY A 162 -6.77 21.99 -3.38
C GLY A 162 -6.67 20.67 -4.17
N HIS A 163 -6.93 20.67 -5.48
CA HIS A 163 -6.70 19.50 -6.32
C HIS A 163 -5.21 19.20 -6.41
N GLN A 164 -4.88 17.93 -6.32
CA GLN A 164 -3.50 17.47 -6.39
C GLN A 164 -3.22 16.85 -7.75
N THR A 165 -2.16 17.32 -8.40
CA THR A 165 -1.61 16.71 -9.61
C THR A 165 -0.25 16.09 -9.28
N LEU A 166 -0.06 14.86 -9.73
CA LEU A 166 1.16 14.07 -9.48
C LEU A 166 1.99 14.03 -10.76
N TYR A 167 3.24 14.47 -10.69
CA TYR A 167 4.22 14.39 -11.77
C TYR A 167 5.27 13.35 -11.40
N VAL A 168 5.43 12.34 -12.23
CA VAL A 168 6.49 11.35 -12.06
C VAL A 168 7.83 12.01 -12.33
N ILE A 169 8.78 11.86 -11.42
CA ILE A 169 10.15 12.35 -11.51
C ILE A 169 11.10 11.18 -11.42
N GLU A 170 12.12 11.18 -12.26
CA GLU A 170 13.06 10.08 -12.37
C GLU A 170 14.27 10.31 -11.48
N ARG A 171 14.80 9.23 -10.96
CA ARG A 171 16.05 9.22 -10.23
C ARG A 171 17.21 9.50 -11.18
N LEU A 172 18.14 10.30 -10.71
CA LEU A 172 19.41 10.56 -11.40
C LEU A 172 20.48 9.57 -10.89
N ASP A 173 21.18 8.97 -11.82
CA ASP A 173 22.36 8.19 -11.48
C ASP A 173 23.50 9.14 -11.10
N VAL A 174 24.14 8.82 -10.00
CA VAL A 174 25.27 9.61 -9.48
C VAL A 174 26.49 8.70 -9.32
N ASP A 175 27.65 9.24 -9.67
CA ASP A 175 28.93 8.56 -9.46
C ASP A 175 29.30 8.42 -7.97
N GLN A 176 30.41 7.78 -7.70
CA GLN A 176 30.91 7.60 -6.32
C GLN A 176 31.24 8.92 -5.57
N PHE A 177 31.28 10.04 -6.29
CA PHE A 177 31.52 11.38 -5.74
C PHE A 177 30.23 12.20 -5.63
N GLY A 178 29.08 11.68 -6.06
CA GLY A 178 27.78 12.33 -6.01
C GLY A 178 27.49 13.26 -7.18
N PHE A 179 28.25 13.18 -8.28
CA PHE A 179 27.96 13.91 -9.53
C PHE A 179 27.04 13.09 -10.43
N VAL A 180 26.13 13.77 -11.11
CA VAL A 180 25.19 13.14 -12.05
C VAL A 180 25.96 12.61 -13.25
N GLU A 181 25.76 11.32 -13.56
CA GLU A 181 26.37 10.69 -14.74
C GLU A 181 25.73 11.24 -16.02
N GLY A 182 26.58 11.68 -16.95
CA GLY A 182 26.15 12.16 -18.27
C GLY A 182 25.72 13.63 -18.35
N ALA A 183 26.04 14.45 -17.34
CA ALA A 183 25.84 15.89 -17.36
C ALA A 183 27.01 16.63 -18.05
#